data_89aa7175ab1db004725c6a485b1548b4
#
_entry.id   89aa7175ab1db004725c6a485b1548b4
#
_cell.length_a   1.000
_cell.length_b   1.000
_cell.length_c   1.000
_cell.angle_alpha   90.00
_cell.angle_beta   90.00
_cell.angle_gamma   90.00
#
_symmetry.space_group_name_H-M   'P 1'
#
loop_
_entity.id
_entity.type
_entity.pdbx_description
1 polymer ?
#
loop_
_entity_poly.entity_id
_entity_poly.type
_entity_poly.pdbx_seq_one_letter_code
_entity_poly.pdbx_strand_id
1 'polypeptide(L)'
;MTRILYVEDNDDNVYMLKLRFELLDGFEVLVAENGEAGCAKAIAENPDVILMDLDLPVVDGWEASRRLKNNPATHDIPIIALTAHAMSGSRDRALAAGCDEFDTKPVDFDRLLQKINQLLAMKRASQ
;
A
#
# COMPACT_ATOMS: atom_id res chain seq x y z
N MET A 1 -7.48 6.35 14.82
CA MET A 1 -7.67 6.56 13.37
C MET A 1 -6.67 5.70 12.59
N THR A 2 -7.13 5.00 11.60
CA THR A 2 -6.26 4.18 10.74
C THR A 2 -5.58 5.07 9.70
N ARG A 3 -4.26 5.04 9.66
CA ARG A 3 -3.47 5.85 8.75
C ARG A 3 -2.99 4.98 7.58
N ILE A 4 -3.34 5.40 6.37
CA ILE A 4 -3.01 4.69 5.14
C ILE A 4 -2.03 5.54 4.35
N LEU A 5 -0.90 4.95 3.95
CA LEU A 5 0.01 5.58 3.00
C LEU A 5 -0.27 5.02 1.61
N TYR A 6 -0.70 5.88 0.70
CA TYR A 6 -0.95 5.51 -0.69
C TYR A 6 0.18 6.03 -1.57
N VAL A 7 0.96 5.12 -2.14
CA VAL A 7 2.09 5.44 -3.01
C VAL A 7 1.62 5.29 -4.45
N GLU A 8 1.37 6.43 -5.12
CA GLU A 8 0.75 6.48 -6.44
C GLU A 8 1.14 7.80 -7.12
N ASP A 9 1.50 7.75 -8.40
CA ASP A 9 1.89 8.92 -9.17
C ASP A 9 0.76 9.55 -9.99
N ASN A 10 -0.38 8.88 -10.13
CA ASN A 10 -1.53 9.39 -10.88
C ASN A 10 -2.47 10.17 -9.96
N ASP A 11 -2.59 11.48 -10.20
CA ASP A 11 -3.40 12.37 -9.36
C ASP A 11 -4.89 11.98 -9.33
N ASP A 12 -5.42 11.50 -10.44
CA ASP A 12 -6.82 11.07 -10.51
C ASP A 12 -7.07 9.84 -9.64
N ASN A 13 -6.15 8.88 -9.67
CA ASN A 13 -6.26 7.68 -8.83
C ASN A 13 -6.16 8.05 -7.34
N VAL A 14 -5.25 8.96 -7.00
CA VAL A 14 -5.11 9.47 -5.63
C VAL A 14 -6.39 10.15 -5.17
N TYR A 15 -6.93 11.05 -5.98
CA TYR A 15 -8.15 11.79 -5.66
C TYR A 15 -9.33 10.85 -5.40
N MET A 16 -9.53 9.89 -6.30
CA MET A 16 -10.66 8.96 -6.20
C MET A 16 -10.60 8.11 -4.94
N LEU A 17 -9.43 7.55 -4.64
CA LEU A 17 -9.28 6.68 -3.47
C LEU A 17 -9.35 7.48 -2.17
N LYS A 18 -8.70 8.63 -2.14
CA LYS A 18 -8.71 9.51 -0.97
C LYS A 18 -10.14 9.95 -0.63
N LEU A 19 -10.92 10.32 -1.66
CA LEU A 19 -12.32 10.71 -1.48
C LEU A 19 -13.14 9.57 -0.86
N ARG A 20 -12.95 8.34 -1.34
CA ARG A 20 -13.67 7.18 -0.82
C ARG A 20 -13.37 6.95 0.67
N PHE A 21 -12.09 7.06 1.07
CA PHE A 21 -11.73 6.92 2.48
C PHE A 21 -12.23 8.08 3.34
N GLU A 22 -12.25 9.30 2.80
CA GLU A 22 -12.75 10.48 3.53
C GLU A 22 -14.24 10.39 3.83
N LEU A 23 -15.00 9.65 3.03
CA LEU A 23 -16.43 9.40 3.28
C LEU A 23 -16.67 8.43 4.43
N LEU A 24 -15.63 7.75 4.89
CA LEU A 24 -15.68 6.84 6.03
C LEU A 24 -15.02 7.50 7.23
N ASP A 25 -15.59 7.29 8.41
CA ASP A 25 -14.96 7.75 9.64
C ASP A 25 -13.80 6.83 10.01
N GLY A 26 -12.74 7.42 10.58
CA GLY A 26 -11.65 6.65 11.15
C GLY A 26 -10.47 6.39 10.24
N PHE A 27 -10.42 7.01 9.06
CA PHE A 27 -9.29 6.84 8.12
C PHE A 27 -8.63 8.18 7.80
N GLU A 28 -7.30 8.16 7.74
CA GLU A 28 -6.48 9.27 7.23
C GLU A 28 -5.60 8.74 6.12
N VAL A 29 -5.62 9.39 4.96
CA VAL A 29 -4.80 8.99 3.80
C VAL A 29 -3.64 9.93 3.62
N LEU A 30 -2.43 9.38 3.70
CA LEU A 30 -1.18 10.05 3.36
C LEU A 30 -0.80 9.63 1.94
N VAL A 31 -0.17 10.52 1.20
CA VAL A 31 0.16 10.27 -0.21
C VAL A 31 1.64 10.49 -0.47
N ALA A 32 2.23 9.61 -1.26
CA ALA A 32 3.57 9.78 -1.83
C ALA A 32 3.49 9.49 -3.33
N GLU A 33 4.22 10.25 -4.14
CA GLU A 33 4.08 10.19 -5.59
C GLU A 33 5.07 9.27 -6.29
N ASN A 34 6.03 8.71 -5.55
CA ASN A 34 6.98 7.72 -6.08
C ASN A 34 7.48 6.80 -4.97
N GLY A 35 8.20 5.75 -5.37
CA GLY A 35 8.68 4.74 -4.43
C GLY A 35 9.67 5.28 -3.40
N GLU A 36 10.56 6.18 -3.79
CA GLU A 36 11.53 6.78 -2.88
C GLU A 36 10.84 7.64 -1.83
N ALA A 37 9.93 8.53 -2.25
CA ALA A 37 9.13 9.35 -1.35
C ALA A 37 8.25 8.48 -0.45
N GLY A 38 7.73 7.37 -0.98
CA GLY A 38 6.93 6.40 -0.23
C GLY A 38 7.72 5.78 0.91
N CYS A 39 8.95 5.33 0.64
CA CYS A 39 9.81 4.77 1.66
C CYS A 39 10.15 5.79 2.74
N ALA A 40 10.52 7.01 2.34
CA ALA A 40 10.85 8.09 3.28
C ALA A 40 9.63 8.43 4.17
N LYS A 41 8.46 8.52 3.57
CA LYS A 41 7.23 8.85 4.31
C LYS A 41 6.81 7.75 5.26
N ALA A 42 6.98 6.49 4.85
CA ALA A 42 6.69 5.34 5.73
C ALA A 42 7.56 5.36 6.98
N ILE A 43 8.84 5.69 6.84
CA ILE A 43 9.76 5.80 7.97
C ILE A 43 9.35 6.97 8.88
N ALA A 44 9.06 8.14 8.29
CA ALA A 44 8.74 9.36 9.04
C ALA A 44 7.38 9.29 9.74
N GLU A 45 6.38 8.72 9.08
CA GLU A 45 4.98 8.77 9.54
C GLU A 45 4.47 7.48 10.16
N ASN A 46 5.15 6.38 9.94
CA ASN A 46 4.78 5.05 10.47
C ASN A 46 3.30 4.72 10.26
N PRO A 47 2.82 4.63 9.01
CA PRO A 47 1.40 4.35 8.75
C PRO A 47 1.01 2.95 9.19
N ASP A 48 -0.29 2.71 9.30
CA ASP A 48 -0.82 1.40 9.70
C ASP A 48 -0.81 0.40 8.54
N VAL A 49 -0.95 0.89 7.30
CA VAL A 49 -0.92 0.07 6.09
C VAL A 49 -0.43 0.90 4.92
N ILE A 50 0.25 0.26 3.98
CA ILE A 50 0.74 0.89 2.75
C ILE A 50 0.03 0.27 1.55
N LEU A 51 -0.52 1.13 0.69
CA LEU A 51 -1.03 0.75 -0.63
C LEU A 51 0.06 1.15 -1.64
N MET A 52 0.66 0.16 -2.28
CA MET A 52 1.84 0.37 -3.12
C MET A 52 1.52 0.09 -4.58
N ASP A 53 1.51 1.13 -5.41
CA ASP A 53 1.44 0.97 -6.86
C ASP A 53 2.73 0.31 -7.36
N LEU A 54 2.62 -0.77 -8.11
CA LEU A 54 3.77 -1.48 -8.65
C LEU A 54 4.36 -0.81 -9.91
N ASP A 55 3.59 0.07 -10.54
CA ASP A 55 3.95 0.68 -11.83
C ASP A 55 4.52 2.10 -11.67
N LEU A 56 5.23 2.36 -10.57
CA LEU A 56 5.78 3.68 -10.24
C LEU A 56 7.04 4.02 -11.05
N PRO A 57 7.27 5.33 -11.31
CA PRO A 57 8.53 5.76 -11.90
C PRO A 57 9.67 5.78 -10.87
N VAL A 58 10.90 5.86 -11.34
CA VAL A 58 12.16 5.98 -10.59
C VAL A 58 12.45 4.73 -9.75
N VAL A 59 11.86 4.63 -8.56
CA VAL A 59 11.89 3.41 -7.75
C VAL A 59 10.49 2.80 -7.84
N ASP A 60 10.37 1.66 -8.52
CA ASP A 60 9.08 1.00 -8.70
C ASP A 60 8.58 0.37 -7.39
N GLY A 61 7.31 -0.06 -7.41
CA GLY A 61 6.68 -0.62 -6.23
C GLY A 61 7.30 -1.92 -5.74
N TRP A 62 7.91 -2.72 -6.64
CA TRP A 62 8.61 -3.94 -6.27
C TRP A 62 9.82 -3.63 -5.40
N GLU A 63 10.67 -2.71 -5.86
CA GLU A 63 11.87 -2.29 -5.15
C GLU A 63 11.54 -1.55 -3.86
N ALA A 64 10.54 -0.66 -3.90
CA ALA A 64 10.08 0.05 -2.72
C ALA A 64 9.62 -0.92 -1.63
N SER A 65 8.85 -1.95 -2.01
CA SER A 65 8.37 -2.96 -1.07
C SER A 65 9.52 -3.74 -0.44
N ARG A 66 10.52 -4.12 -1.23
CA ARG A 66 11.72 -4.80 -0.71
C ARG A 66 12.45 -3.93 0.31
N ARG A 67 12.65 -2.65 0.00
CA ARG A 67 13.33 -1.71 0.90
C ARG A 67 12.58 -1.58 2.21
N LEU A 68 11.26 -1.44 2.16
CA LEU A 68 10.41 -1.33 3.36
C LEU A 68 10.50 -2.58 4.23
N LYS A 69 10.45 -3.76 3.61
CA LYS A 69 10.51 -5.03 4.36
C LYS A 69 11.89 -5.34 4.89
N ASN A 70 12.94 -4.74 4.33
CA ASN A 70 14.31 -4.90 4.81
C ASN A 70 14.74 -3.84 5.84
N ASN A 71 13.87 -2.88 6.14
CA ASN A 71 14.15 -1.82 7.11
C ASN A 71 13.45 -2.13 8.44
N PRO A 72 14.19 -2.23 9.57
CA PRO A 72 13.57 -2.51 10.87
C PRO A 72 12.48 -1.52 11.28
N ALA A 73 12.54 -0.27 10.79
CA ALA A 73 11.54 0.75 11.12
C ALA A 73 10.20 0.51 10.42
N THR A 74 10.17 -0.25 9.33
CA THR A 74 8.99 -0.40 8.47
C THR A 74 8.61 -1.85 8.15
N HIS A 75 9.42 -2.83 8.54
CA HIS A 75 9.20 -4.22 8.13
C HIS A 75 7.87 -4.81 8.61
N ASP A 76 7.30 -4.27 9.69
CA ASP A 76 6.03 -4.75 10.25
C ASP A 76 4.80 -4.09 9.63
N ILE A 77 4.99 -3.07 8.79
CA ILE A 77 3.85 -2.39 8.15
C ILE A 77 3.32 -3.25 7.01
N PRO A 78 2.02 -3.63 7.04
CA PRO A 78 1.45 -4.41 5.94
C PRO A 78 1.46 -3.62 4.64
N ILE A 79 1.79 -4.28 3.53
CA ILE A 79 1.80 -3.69 2.19
C ILE A 79 0.83 -4.43 1.29
N ILE A 80 -0.08 -3.68 0.67
CA ILE A 80 -0.95 -4.19 -0.39
C ILE A 80 -0.43 -3.65 -1.72
N ALA A 81 0.01 -4.55 -2.59
CA ALA A 81 0.48 -4.18 -3.93
C ALA A 81 -0.70 -3.97 -4.87
N LEU A 82 -0.66 -2.91 -5.67
CA LEU A 82 -1.69 -2.60 -6.67
C LEU A 82 -1.06 -2.47 -8.04
N THR A 83 -1.68 -3.06 -9.07
CA THR A 83 -1.20 -2.94 -10.45
C THR A 83 -2.33 -2.91 -11.45
N ALA A 84 -2.17 -2.12 -12.54
CA ALA A 84 -3.05 -2.14 -13.70
C ALA A 84 -2.67 -3.27 -14.68
N HIS A 85 -1.51 -3.89 -14.49
CA HIS A 85 -0.91 -4.87 -15.40
C HIS A 85 -0.76 -6.24 -14.73
N ALA A 86 -1.86 -6.78 -14.20
CA ALA A 86 -1.86 -8.10 -13.59
C ALA A 86 -1.63 -9.18 -14.66
N MET A 87 -0.54 -9.91 -14.53
CA MET A 87 -0.18 -11.02 -15.39
C MET A 87 -0.13 -12.30 -14.56
N SER A 88 -0.08 -13.44 -15.23
CA SER A 88 0.13 -14.73 -14.57
C SER A 88 1.39 -14.65 -13.71
N GLY A 89 1.28 -14.99 -12.44
CA GLY A 89 2.39 -14.94 -11.50
C GLY A 89 2.65 -13.60 -10.82
N SER A 90 1.93 -12.52 -11.18
CA SER A 90 2.10 -11.20 -10.55
C SER A 90 1.87 -11.24 -9.05
N ARG A 91 0.84 -11.97 -8.60
CA ARG A 91 0.55 -12.10 -7.17
C ARG A 91 1.70 -12.78 -6.43
N ASP A 92 2.21 -13.90 -6.97
CA ASP A 92 3.32 -14.62 -6.36
C ASP A 92 4.57 -13.78 -6.31
N ARG A 93 4.83 -12.98 -7.34
CA ARG A 93 5.97 -12.08 -7.40
C ARG A 93 5.85 -10.97 -6.37
N ALA A 94 4.66 -10.41 -6.18
CA ALA A 94 4.41 -9.38 -5.16
C ALA A 94 4.66 -9.94 -3.76
N LEU A 95 4.15 -11.13 -3.48
CA LEU A 95 4.36 -11.78 -2.18
C LEU A 95 5.84 -12.11 -1.97
N ALA A 96 6.55 -12.55 -3.00
CA ALA A 96 7.99 -12.81 -2.92
C ALA A 96 8.81 -11.54 -2.67
N ALA A 97 8.32 -10.38 -3.10
CA ALA A 97 8.95 -9.07 -2.82
C ALA A 97 8.66 -8.58 -1.39
N GLY A 98 7.83 -9.29 -0.64
CA GLY A 98 7.51 -8.95 0.75
C GLY A 98 6.15 -8.28 0.94
N CYS A 99 5.35 -8.12 -0.13
CA CYS A 99 4.00 -7.60 0.00
C CYS A 99 3.11 -8.61 0.72
N ASP A 100 2.19 -8.11 1.53
CA ASP A 100 1.31 -8.96 2.34
C ASP A 100 0.04 -9.33 1.60
N GLU A 101 -0.35 -8.53 0.62
CA GLU A 101 -1.51 -8.77 -0.22
C GLU A 101 -1.32 -8.10 -1.59
N PHE A 102 -2.19 -8.44 -2.54
CA PHE A 102 -2.11 -7.97 -3.91
C PHE A 102 -3.52 -7.71 -4.43
N ASP A 103 -3.69 -6.64 -5.22
CA ASP A 103 -4.94 -6.37 -5.89
C ASP A 103 -4.70 -5.68 -7.23
N THR A 104 -5.73 -5.58 -8.04
CA THR A 104 -5.66 -5.03 -9.38
C THR A 104 -6.39 -3.70 -9.48
N LYS A 105 -5.96 -2.88 -10.43
CA LYS A 105 -6.68 -1.65 -10.81
C LYS A 105 -7.59 -1.94 -12.01
N PRO A 106 -8.73 -1.28 -12.13
CA PRO A 106 -9.25 -0.26 -11.22
C PRO A 106 -9.61 -0.85 -9.86
N VAL A 107 -9.44 -0.04 -8.83
CA VAL A 107 -9.63 -0.49 -7.44
C VAL A 107 -11.11 -0.81 -7.19
N ASP A 108 -11.38 -2.03 -6.72
CA ASP A 108 -12.65 -2.37 -6.10
C ASP A 108 -12.55 -1.97 -4.63
N PHE A 109 -13.18 -0.86 -4.27
CA PHE A 109 -12.99 -0.26 -2.95
C PHE A 109 -13.43 -1.20 -1.81
N ASP A 110 -14.56 -1.88 -1.97
CA ASP A 110 -15.07 -2.78 -0.93
C ASP A 110 -14.11 -3.94 -0.71
N ARG A 111 -13.57 -4.52 -1.78
CA ARG A 111 -12.57 -5.58 -1.69
C ARG A 111 -11.27 -5.08 -1.07
N LEU A 112 -10.81 -3.90 -1.45
CA LEU A 112 -9.60 -3.30 -0.89
C LEU A 112 -9.77 -3.04 0.61
N LEU A 113 -10.90 -2.46 1.01
CA LEU A 113 -11.19 -2.19 2.42
C LEU A 113 -11.22 -3.49 3.24
N GLN A 114 -11.78 -4.54 2.68
CA GLN A 114 -11.81 -5.87 3.30
C GLN A 114 -10.40 -6.40 3.54
N LYS A 115 -9.52 -6.28 2.55
CA LYS A 115 -8.11 -6.71 2.65
C LYS A 115 -7.36 -5.89 3.71
N ILE A 116 -7.57 -4.57 3.74
CA ILE A 116 -6.99 -3.70 4.75
C ILE A 116 -7.40 -4.15 6.15
N ASN A 117 -8.68 -4.34 6.37
CA ASN A 117 -9.20 -4.73 7.67
C ASN A 117 -8.68 -6.11 8.11
N GLN A 118 -8.57 -7.05 7.18
CA GLN A 118 -8.00 -8.37 7.48
C GLN A 118 -6.54 -8.28 7.90
N LEU A 119 -5.73 -7.50 7.19
CA LEU A 119 -4.31 -7.33 7.53
C LEU A 119 -4.12 -6.64 8.88
N LEU A 120 -4.93 -5.62 9.17
CA LEU A 120 -4.87 -4.93 10.46
C LEU A 120 -5.28 -5.85 11.62
N ALA A 121 -6.29 -6.68 11.41
CA ALA A 121 -6.71 -7.66 12.41
C ALA A 121 -5.62 -8.70 12.68
N MET A 122 -4.95 -9.19 11.64
CA MET A 122 -3.85 -10.14 11.77
C MET A 122 -2.67 -9.52 12.53
N LYS A 123 -2.34 -8.28 12.25
CA LYS A 123 -1.26 -7.56 12.93
C LYS A 123 -1.56 -7.40 14.42
N ARG A 124 -2.80 -7.03 14.78
CA ARG A 124 -3.22 -6.90 16.18
C ARG A 124 -3.17 -8.23 16.90
N ALA A 125 -3.55 -9.30 16.22
CA ALA A 125 -3.54 -10.65 16.81
C ALA A 125 -2.14 -11.17 17.09
N SER A 126 -1.12 -10.67 16.36
CA SER A 126 0.28 -11.09 16.51
C SER A 126 1.04 -10.29 17.59
N GLN A 127 0.42 -9.29 18.17
CA GLN A 127 1.06 -8.42 19.18
C GLN A 127 0.80 -8.90 20.60
#